data_65551bc8deccd5144b596fd3b5849d0f
#
_entry.id   65551bc8deccd5144b596fd3b5849d0f
#
_cell.length_a   1.000
_cell.length_b   1.000
_cell.length_c   1.000
_cell.angle_alpha   90.00
_cell.angle_beta   90.00
_cell.angle_gamma   90.00
#
_symmetry.space_group_name_H-M   'P 1'
#
loop_
_entity.id
_entity.type
_entity.pdbx_description
1 polymer ?
#
loop_
_entity_poly.entity_id
_entity_poly.type
_entity_poly.pdbx_seq_one_letter_code
_entity_poly.pdbx_strand_id
1 'polypeptide(L)'
;SIVEVMETTLIPKCDGGLRIVGDSMYPLLKSGDIVFYKQVHDIMHSIIWGEMYLISFDIDGDEYVSVKYLQKSDIPDHIVLVSYNEHHKPMEIHINRIRALAFIKASLRLNSLK
;
A
#
# COMPACT_ATOMS: atom_id res chain seq x y z
N SER A 1 -13.44 -9.74 -19.50
CA SER A 1 -12.00 -10.03 -19.61
C SER A 1 -11.57 -11.05 -18.55
N ILE A 2 -10.39 -11.62 -18.71
CA ILE A 2 -9.82 -12.56 -17.73
C ILE A 2 -9.66 -11.87 -16.37
N VAL A 3 -9.27 -10.61 -16.35
CA VAL A 3 -9.12 -9.85 -15.10
C VAL A 3 -10.47 -9.72 -14.39
N GLU A 4 -11.54 -9.44 -15.11
CA GLU A 4 -12.88 -9.36 -14.54
C GLU A 4 -13.35 -10.69 -13.97
N VAL A 5 -13.09 -11.79 -14.67
CA VAL A 5 -13.43 -13.14 -14.20
C VAL A 5 -12.67 -13.46 -12.92
N MET A 6 -11.36 -13.17 -12.88
CA MET A 6 -10.53 -13.38 -11.69
C MET A 6 -11.01 -12.51 -10.54
N GLU A 7 -11.36 -11.27 -10.80
CA GLU A 7 -11.85 -10.33 -9.79
C GLU A 7 -13.12 -10.83 -9.13
N THR A 8 -14.04 -11.40 -9.90
CA THR A 8 -15.31 -11.90 -9.34
C THR A 8 -15.19 -13.24 -8.64
N THR A 9 -14.20 -14.08 -8.98
CA THR A 9 -14.09 -15.46 -8.50
C THR A 9 -12.92 -15.70 -7.56
N LEU A 10 -11.78 -14.99 -7.72
CA LEU A 10 -10.54 -15.26 -7.00
C LEU A 10 -10.05 -14.07 -6.16
N ILE A 11 -10.38 -12.85 -6.55
CA ILE A 11 -9.90 -11.65 -5.90
C ILE A 11 -11.00 -11.07 -5.02
N PRO A 12 -10.70 -10.71 -3.76
CA PRO A 12 -11.69 -10.07 -2.89
C PRO A 12 -12.23 -8.78 -3.50
N LYS A 13 -13.45 -8.41 -3.12
CA LYS A 13 -14.04 -7.16 -3.57
C LYS A 13 -13.12 -6.00 -3.22
N CYS A 14 -12.81 -5.17 -4.22
CA CYS A 14 -11.89 -4.04 -4.09
C CYS A 14 -12.37 -2.87 -4.96
N ASP A 15 -11.73 -1.72 -4.78
CA ASP A 15 -12.06 -0.49 -5.51
C ASP A 15 -11.18 -0.32 -6.75
N GLY A 16 -10.04 -0.96 -6.80
CA GLY A 16 -9.16 -0.86 -7.94
C GLY A 16 -7.89 -1.68 -7.80
N GLY A 17 -7.08 -1.63 -8.85
CA GLY A 17 -5.77 -2.24 -8.90
C GLY A 17 -4.72 -1.24 -9.35
N LEU A 18 -3.49 -1.41 -8.88
CA LEU A 18 -2.37 -0.55 -9.23
C LEU A 18 -1.12 -1.40 -9.43
N ARG A 19 -0.41 -1.15 -10.52
CA ARG A 19 0.90 -1.75 -10.77
C ARG A 19 1.94 -1.02 -9.92
N ILE A 20 2.66 -1.77 -9.09
CA ILE A 20 3.68 -1.16 -8.24
C ILE A 20 5.00 -1.01 -8.97
N VAL A 21 5.79 0.00 -8.56
CA VAL A 21 7.16 0.21 -8.99
C VAL A 21 8.04 0.35 -7.75
N GLY A 22 9.34 0.08 -7.91
CA GLY A 22 10.28 0.16 -6.81
C GLY A 22 10.40 -1.16 -6.05
N ASP A 23 11.20 -1.17 -5.01
CA ASP A 23 11.60 -2.39 -4.31
C ASP A 23 11.40 -2.35 -2.79
N SER A 24 10.65 -1.38 -2.28
CA SER A 24 10.46 -1.21 -0.83
C SER A 24 9.78 -2.43 -0.17
N MET A 25 9.01 -3.19 -0.93
CA MET A 25 8.33 -4.39 -0.44
C MET A 25 8.94 -5.68 -0.98
N TYR A 26 10.11 -5.59 -1.63
CA TYR A 26 10.83 -6.76 -2.13
C TYR A 26 11.35 -7.61 -0.98
N PRO A 27 11.31 -8.94 -1.03
CA PRO A 27 10.83 -9.76 -2.15
C PRO A 27 9.34 -10.13 -2.06
N LEU A 28 8.61 -9.64 -1.08
CA LEU A 28 7.19 -9.96 -0.90
C LEU A 28 6.37 -9.45 -2.10
N LEU A 29 6.59 -8.21 -2.48
CA LEU A 29 6.06 -7.62 -3.71
C LEU A 29 7.22 -7.15 -4.57
N LYS A 30 7.13 -7.41 -5.87
CA LYS A 30 8.16 -7.00 -6.85
C LYS A 30 7.59 -5.93 -7.77
N SER A 31 8.49 -5.09 -8.29
CA SER A 31 8.13 -4.11 -9.32
C SER A 31 7.41 -4.82 -10.48
N GLY A 32 6.26 -4.30 -10.89
CA GLY A 32 5.40 -4.91 -11.88
C GLY A 32 4.25 -5.73 -11.33
N ASP A 33 4.29 -6.11 -10.05
CA ASP A 33 3.14 -6.74 -9.40
C ASP A 33 1.95 -5.78 -9.38
N ILE A 34 0.75 -6.33 -9.41
CA ILE A 34 -0.49 -5.55 -9.28
C ILE A 34 -1.02 -5.77 -7.87
N VAL A 35 -1.30 -4.68 -7.17
CA VAL A 35 -1.99 -4.73 -5.87
C VAL A 35 -3.43 -4.29 -6.05
N PHE A 36 -4.34 -4.99 -5.38
CA PHE A 36 -5.77 -4.68 -5.37
C PHE A 36 -6.11 -4.05 -4.04
N TYR A 37 -6.79 -2.91 -4.07
CA TYR A 37 -6.97 -2.09 -2.89
C TYR A 37 -8.43 -1.72 -2.67
N LYS A 38 -8.75 -1.45 -1.41
CA LYS A 38 -10.02 -0.86 -0.98
C LYS A 38 -9.73 0.46 -0.31
N GLN A 39 -10.33 1.54 -0.81
CA GLN A 39 -10.12 2.88 -0.29
C GLN A 39 -10.60 3.01 1.16
N VAL A 40 -9.78 3.65 1.98
CA VAL A 40 -10.12 4.01 3.36
C VAL A 40 -10.63 5.45 3.36
N HIS A 41 -11.89 5.65 3.79
CA HIS A 41 -12.50 6.98 3.81
C HIS A 41 -12.28 7.68 5.14
N ASP A 42 -12.31 6.94 6.24
CA ASP A 42 -12.06 7.48 7.58
C ASP A 42 -10.65 7.11 8.04
N ILE A 43 -9.69 7.91 7.61
CA ILE A 43 -8.25 7.63 7.86
C ILE A 43 -7.95 7.63 9.37
N MET A 44 -8.57 8.54 10.13
CA MET A 44 -8.26 8.71 11.54
C MET A 44 -8.66 7.51 12.40
N HIS A 45 -9.69 6.75 11.99
CA HIS A 45 -10.27 5.71 12.83
C HIS A 45 -10.25 4.31 12.20
N SER A 46 -9.71 4.17 10.97
CA SER A 46 -9.82 2.93 10.21
C SER A 46 -8.48 2.24 9.94
N ILE A 47 -7.39 2.73 10.48
CA ILE A 47 -6.08 2.09 10.29
C ILE A 47 -5.98 0.88 11.21
N ILE A 48 -5.72 -0.28 10.61
CA ILE A 48 -5.35 -1.50 11.34
C ILE A 48 -3.83 -1.54 11.37
N TRP A 49 -3.28 -1.34 12.56
CA TRP A 49 -1.83 -1.23 12.72
C TRP A 49 -1.12 -2.55 12.39
N GLY A 50 -0.03 -2.43 11.64
CA GLY A 50 0.76 -3.58 11.19
C GLY A 50 0.32 -4.15 9.83
N GLU A 51 -0.79 -3.69 9.29
CA GLU A 51 -1.29 -4.16 8.00
C GLU A 51 -0.73 -3.35 6.84
N MET A 52 -0.84 -3.91 5.64
CA MET A 52 -0.30 -3.33 4.41
C MET A 52 -1.31 -2.37 3.76
N TYR A 53 -0.82 -1.19 3.40
CA TYR A 53 -1.62 -0.12 2.80
C TYR A 53 -0.92 0.46 1.57
N LEU A 54 -1.74 0.89 0.63
CA LEU A 54 -1.32 1.84 -0.40
C LEU A 54 -1.56 3.23 0.17
N ILE A 55 -0.51 4.03 0.24
CA ILE A 55 -0.58 5.35 0.88
C ILE A 55 -0.05 6.42 -0.07
N SER A 56 -0.80 7.50 -0.20
CA SER A 56 -0.36 8.75 -0.84
C SER A 56 -0.10 9.77 0.26
N PHE A 57 1.08 10.34 0.27
CA PHE A 57 1.49 11.33 1.27
C PHE A 57 2.41 12.37 0.65
N ASP A 58 2.48 13.54 1.27
CA ASP A 58 3.38 14.60 0.82
C ASP A 58 4.51 14.83 1.80
N ILE A 59 5.67 15.17 1.26
CA ILE A 59 6.82 15.64 2.01
C ILE A 59 7.33 16.87 1.28
N ASP A 60 7.30 17.99 1.97
CA ASP A 60 7.81 19.26 1.44
C ASP A 60 7.23 19.62 0.06
N GLY A 61 5.94 19.38 -0.13
CA GLY A 61 5.23 19.69 -1.35
C GLY A 61 5.28 18.62 -2.45
N ASP A 62 6.13 17.60 -2.28
CA ASP A 62 6.19 16.48 -3.23
C ASP A 62 5.28 15.35 -2.77
N GLU A 63 4.51 14.80 -3.71
CA GLU A 63 3.61 13.68 -3.44
C GLU A 63 4.28 12.35 -3.74
N TYR A 64 4.15 11.42 -2.79
CA TYR A 64 4.64 10.05 -2.93
C TYR A 64 3.49 9.08 -2.82
N VAL A 65 3.52 8.03 -3.64
CA VAL A 65 2.57 6.91 -3.57
C VAL A 65 3.38 5.64 -3.37
N SER A 66 3.08 4.88 -2.33
CA SER A 66 3.85 3.70 -2.00
C SER A 66 3.01 2.67 -1.26
N VAL A 67 3.46 1.42 -1.31
CA VAL A 67 2.91 0.34 -0.47
C VAL A 67 3.80 0.21 0.76
N LYS A 68 3.21 0.27 1.94
CA LYS A 68 3.91 0.21 3.22
C LYS A 68 3.06 -0.53 4.25
N TYR A 69 3.72 -1.09 5.26
CA TYR A 69 3.04 -1.41 6.51
C TYR A 69 2.88 -0.14 7.33
N LEU A 70 1.72 0.06 7.94
CA LEU A 70 1.50 1.19 8.83
C LEU A 70 1.60 0.74 10.27
N GLN A 71 2.51 1.36 11.02
CA GLN A 71 2.72 1.10 12.43
C GLN A 71 2.34 2.33 13.26
N LYS A 72 1.87 2.09 14.48
CA LYS A 72 1.56 3.16 15.39
C LYS A 72 2.85 3.82 15.87
N SER A 73 2.85 5.16 15.90
CA SER A 73 3.96 5.92 16.44
C SER A 73 3.76 6.19 17.93
N ASP A 74 4.87 6.33 18.67
CA ASP A 74 4.86 6.82 20.04
C ASP A 74 4.63 8.33 20.10
N ILE A 75 4.84 9.03 18.99
CA ILE A 75 4.58 10.47 18.88
C ILE A 75 3.11 10.67 18.54
N PRO A 76 2.36 11.50 19.31
CA PRO A 76 0.96 11.77 18.99
C PRO A 76 0.78 12.27 17.54
N ASP A 77 -0.30 11.85 16.89
CA ASP A 77 -0.67 12.25 15.54
C ASP A 77 0.36 11.88 14.47
N HIS A 78 1.23 10.90 14.74
CA HIS A 78 2.20 10.38 13.77
C HIS A 78 1.97 8.91 13.49
N ILE A 79 2.41 8.49 12.33
CA ILE A 79 2.44 7.08 11.92
C ILE A 79 3.84 6.72 11.43
N VAL A 80 4.18 5.45 11.50
CA VAL A 80 5.45 4.93 10.98
C VAL A 80 5.15 4.09 9.74
N LEU A 81 5.79 4.44 8.63
CA LEU A 81 5.71 3.72 7.37
C LEU A 81 6.87 2.73 7.32
N VAL A 82 6.55 1.45 7.24
CA VAL A 82 7.55 0.38 7.30
C VAL A 82 7.56 -0.38 5.99
N SER A 83 8.77 -0.58 5.43
CA SER A 83 8.98 -1.39 4.24
C SER A 83 9.28 -2.83 4.63
N TYR A 84 8.88 -3.78 3.79
CA TYR A 84 9.29 -5.17 3.97
C TYR A 84 10.79 -5.34 3.70
N ASN A 85 11.29 -4.61 2.70
CA ASN A 85 12.71 -4.61 2.35
C ASN A 85 13.51 -3.84 3.41
N GLU A 86 14.39 -4.54 4.11
CA GLU A 86 15.16 -3.97 5.23
C GLU A 86 16.15 -2.88 4.81
N HIS A 87 16.48 -2.79 3.50
CA HIS A 87 17.32 -1.71 2.99
C HIS A 87 16.62 -0.34 3.01
N HIS A 88 15.30 -0.35 3.12
CA HIS A 88 14.51 0.87 3.27
C HIS A 88 14.20 1.09 4.76
N LYS A 89 14.68 2.19 5.29
CA LYS A 89 14.46 2.52 6.70
C LYS A 89 13.03 2.98 6.95
N PRO A 90 12.47 2.71 8.13
CA PRO A 90 11.16 3.26 8.51
C PRO A 90 11.14 4.78 8.42
N MET A 91 9.98 5.30 8.03
CA MET A 91 9.76 6.74 7.92
C MET A 91 8.58 7.12 8.82
N GLU A 92 8.76 8.14 9.65
CA GLU A 92 7.70 8.64 10.51
C GLU A 92 7.14 9.94 9.94
N ILE A 93 5.82 10.00 9.79
CA ILE A 93 5.15 11.18 9.25
C ILE A 93 3.97 11.58 10.15
N HIS A 94 3.67 12.87 10.14
CA HIS A 94 2.45 13.37 10.76
C HIS A 94 1.23 12.91 9.94
N ILE A 95 0.14 12.56 10.60
CA ILE A 95 -1.07 12.04 9.93
C ILE A 95 -1.65 13.04 8.94
N ASN A 96 -1.44 14.35 9.14
CA ASN A 96 -1.91 15.37 8.21
C ASN A 96 -1.16 15.38 6.86
N ARG A 97 -0.06 14.63 6.74
CA ARG A 97 0.63 14.45 5.46
C ARG A 97 -0.03 13.41 4.57
N ILE A 98 -0.92 12.61 5.11
CA ILE A 98 -1.63 11.58 4.32
C ILE A 98 -2.64 12.27 3.41
N ARG A 99 -2.56 11.97 2.11
CA ARG A 99 -3.51 12.49 1.10
C ARG A 99 -4.57 11.47 0.74
N ALA A 100 -4.19 10.19 0.68
CA ALA A 100 -5.12 9.11 0.42
C ALA A 100 -4.57 7.82 1.02
N LEU A 101 -5.48 6.91 1.37
CA LEU A 101 -5.13 5.64 1.98
C LEU A 101 -6.04 4.56 1.44
N ALA A 102 -5.47 3.40 1.13
CA ALA A 102 -6.23 2.24 0.71
C ALA A 102 -5.64 0.97 1.33
N PHE A 103 -6.51 0.10 1.81
CA PHE A 103 -6.13 -1.20 2.36
C PHE A 103 -5.77 -2.15 1.21
N ILE A 104 -4.65 -2.87 1.30
CA ILE A 104 -4.27 -3.86 0.30
C ILE A 104 -5.02 -5.16 0.59
N LYS A 105 -5.83 -5.59 -0.38
CA LYS A 105 -6.67 -6.78 -0.27
C LYS A 105 -6.01 -8.01 -0.86
N ALA A 106 -5.22 -7.82 -1.93
CA ALA A 106 -4.60 -8.92 -2.66
C ALA A 106 -3.49 -8.39 -3.57
N SER A 107 -2.69 -9.30 -4.10
CA SER A 107 -1.70 -8.97 -5.12
C SER A 107 -1.69 -10.04 -6.20
N LEU A 108 -1.22 -9.68 -7.38
CA LEU A 108 -1.11 -10.56 -8.53
C LEU A 108 0.24 -10.36 -9.20
N ARG A 109 0.94 -11.46 -9.44
CA ARG A 109 2.17 -11.47 -10.22
C ARG A 109 1.96 -12.28 -11.47
N LEU A 110 2.24 -11.68 -12.61
CA LEU A 110 2.18 -12.34 -13.91
C LEU A 110 3.59 -12.76 -14.32
N ASN A 111 3.77 -14.05 -14.57
CA ASN A 111 5.03 -14.58 -15.05
C ASN A 111 4.87 -14.95 -16.53
N SER A 112 5.76 -14.41 -17.36
CA SER A 112 5.85 -14.83 -18.76
C SER A 112 6.66 -16.12 -18.83
N LEU A 113 6.11 -17.11 -19.54
CA LEU A 113 6.80 -18.39 -19.76
C LEU A 113 7.53 -18.43 -21.11
N LYS A 114 7.68 -17.29 -21.75
CA LYS A 114 8.38 -17.19 -23.03
C LYS A 114 9.70 -16.49 -22.88
#